data_0ecb9d7da6ab3ced00c47b789c4a680c
#
_entry.id   0ecb9d7da6ab3ced00c47b789c4a680c
#
_cell.length_a   1.000
_cell.length_b   1.000
_cell.length_c   1.000
_cell.angle_alpha   90.00
_cell.angle_beta   90.00
_cell.angle_gamma   90.00
#
_symmetry.space_group_name_H-M   'P 1'
#
loop_
_entity.id
_entity.type
_entity.pdbx_description
1 polymer ?
#
loop_
_entity_poly.entity_id
_entity_poly.type
_entity_poly.pdbx_seq_one_letter_code
_entity_poly.pdbx_strand_id
1 'polypeptide(L)'
;MSGLVLGDFRMDSLDELVKMWRQSFEDGVGITDPHALQQQRDYFLTEVLPKHTVKVAWLDGQLVGFVAASSDSVVQLHVRVGHFRQGIGSQLLDWAKAHSGGSLWLFTFAQNQRARSFYEHHGFRAVAFGFEPTWQLADVRYEWTQSRHELV
;
A
#
# COMPACT_ATOMS: atom_id res chain seq x y z
N MET A 1 -10.95 -19.92 9.45
CA MET A 1 -11.36 -18.99 8.39
C MET A 1 -11.04 -17.57 8.83
N SER A 2 -10.50 -16.79 7.93
CA SER A 2 -10.04 -15.46 8.30
C SER A 2 -11.15 -14.44 8.46
N GLY A 3 -12.30 -14.60 7.83
CA GLY A 3 -13.33 -13.57 7.80
C GLY A 3 -12.92 -12.31 7.03
N LEU A 4 -11.79 -12.36 6.33
CA LEU A 4 -11.25 -11.22 5.59
C LEU A 4 -12.01 -11.04 4.27
N VAL A 5 -12.46 -9.81 4.02
CA VAL A 5 -13.20 -9.46 2.81
C VAL A 5 -12.53 -8.25 2.16
N LEU A 6 -12.24 -8.35 0.85
CA LEU A 6 -11.81 -7.20 0.06
C LEU A 6 -13.04 -6.55 -0.57
N GLY A 7 -13.13 -5.24 -0.45
CA GLY A 7 -14.25 -4.48 -0.98
C GLY A 7 -13.83 -3.13 -1.50
N ASP A 8 -14.77 -2.43 -2.11
CA ASP A 8 -14.49 -1.09 -2.61
C ASP A 8 -14.43 -0.09 -1.47
N PHE A 9 -13.66 0.98 -1.69
CA PHE A 9 -13.61 2.10 -0.76
C PHE A 9 -15.00 2.75 -0.67
N ARG A 10 -15.39 3.10 0.56
CA ARG A 10 -16.61 3.86 0.83
C ARG A 10 -16.26 5.14 1.54
N MET A 11 -16.91 6.24 1.16
CA MET A 11 -16.62 7.55 1.72
C MET A 11 -16.84 7.63 3.23
N ASP A 12 -17.76 6.84 3.78
CA ASP A 12 -18.02 6.79 5.21
C ASP A 12 -16.88 6.15 6.02
N SER A 13 -15.91 5.50 5.36
CA SER A 13 -14.74 4.93 6.03
C SER A 13 -13.47 5.78 5.83
N LEU A 14 -13.60 6.98 5.27
CA LEU A 14 -12.45 7.83 4.98
C LEU A 14 -11.60 8.12 6.22
N ASP A 15 -12.22 8.53 7.31
CA ASP A 15 -11.48 8.89 8.52
C ASP A 15 -10.76 7.69 9.12
N GLU A 16 -11.40 6.53 9.14
CA GLU A 16 -10.78 5.29 9.61
C GLU A 16 -9.58 4.92 8.73
N LEU A 17 -9.74 5.01 7.41
CA LEU A 17 -8.66 4.71 6.46
C LEU A 17 -7.46 5.63 6.67
N VAL A 18 -7.69 6.92 6.78
CA VAL A 18 -6.61 7.91 6.90
C VAL A 18 -5.85 7.72 8.22
N LYS A 19 -6.54 7.46 9.31
CA LYS A 19 -5.91 7.20 10.61
C LYS A 19 -5.09 5.91 10.58
N MET A 20 -5.63 4.85 10.01
CA MET A 20 -4.92 3.58 9.87
C MET A 20 -3.67 3.75 8.99
N TRP A 21 -3.80 4.46 7.88
CA TRP A 21 -2.70 4.76 6.98
C TRP A 21 -1.59 5.50 7.72
N ARG A 22 -1.93 6.55 8.47
CA ARG A 22 -0.93 7.31 9.24
C ARG A 22 -0.19 6.42 10.22
N GLN A 23 -0.89 5.60 10.99
CA GLN A 23 -0.27 4.71 11.97
C GLN A 23 0.65 3.69 11.31
N SER A 24 0.22 3.11 10.20
CA SER A 24 1.03 2.14 9.44
C SER A 24 2.29 2.80 8.89
N PHE A 25 2.18 4.01 8.34
CA PHE A 25 3.30 4.75 7.81
C PHE A 25 4.32 5.08 8.90
N GLU A 26 3.86 5.63 10.02
CA GLU A 26 4.75 6.00 11.12
C GLU A 26 5.45 4.78 11.71
N ASP A 27 4.72 3.68 11.88
CA ASP A 27 5.29 2.44 12.40
C ASP A 27 6.33 1.85 11.44
N GLY A 28 6.03 1.83 10.14
CA GLY A 28 6.90 1.21 9.16
C GLY A 28 8.16 2.02 8.87
N VAL A 29 8.04 3.34 8.78
CA VAL A 29 9.15 4.23 8.47
C VAL A 29 9.93 4.61 9.73
N GLY A 30 9.27 4.62 10.88
CA GLY A 30 9.91 4.94 12.15
C GLY A 30 10.02 6.43 12.43
N ILE A 31 9.11 7.22 11.89
CA ILE A 31 9.08 8.68 12.08
C ILE A 31 7.68 9.10 12.52
N THR A 32 7.59 10.31 13.07
CA THR A 32 6.30 10.94 13.34
C THR A 32 5.97 11.87 12.18
N ASP A 33 4.76 11.73 11.62
CA ASP A 33 4.29 12.57 10.54
C ASP A 33 3.87 13.94 11.10
N PRO A 34 4.52 15.04 10.69
CA PRO A 34 4.19 16.38 11.21
C PRO A 34 2.95 16.99 10.55
N HIS A 35 2.42 16.38 9.49
CA HIS A 35 1.30 16.94 8.77
C HIS A 35 0.00 16.69 9.52
N ALA A 36 -0.96 17.63 9.44
CA ALA A 36 -2.27 17.45 10.03
C ALA A 36 -3.02 16.31 9.31
N LEU A 37 -3.87 15.57 10.04
CA LEU A 37 -4.71 14.53 9.42
C LEU A 37 -5.57 15.09 8.30
N GLN A 38 -6.03 16.34 8.42
CA GLN A 38 -6.81 16.99 7.38
C GLN A 38 -6.04 17.11 6.06
N GLN A 39 -4.74 17.40 6.13
CA GLN A 39 -3.90 17.47 4.93
C GLN A 39 -3.78 16.10 4.26
N GLN A 40 -3.62 15.05 5.03
CA GLN A 40 -3.54 13.68 4.51
C GLN A 40 -4.88 13.26 3.90
N ARG A 41 -5.97 13.61 4.55
CA ARG A 41 -7.33 13.37 4.05
C ARG A 41 -7.54 14.06 2.70
N ASP A 42 -7.15 15.34 2.59
CA ASP A 42 -7.28 16.11 1.35
C ASP A 42 -6.42 15.51 0.24
N TYR A 43 -5.20 15.09 0.57
CA TYR A 43 -4.31 14.43 -0.38
C TYR A 43 -4.94 13.12 -0.91
N PHE A 44 -5.54 12.33 -0.03
CA PHE A 44 -6.22 11.11 -0.45
C PHE A 44 -7.35 11.42 -1.42
N LEU A 45 -8.16 12.42 -1.12
CA LEU A 45 -9.32 12.77 -1.94
C LEU A 45 -8.96 13.39 -3.28
N THR A 46 -7.83 14.11 -3.37
CA THR A 46 -7.46 14.84 -4.59
C THR A 46 -6.42 14.10 -5.43
N GLU A 47 -5.52 13.33 -4.81
CA GLU A 47 -4.39 12.74 -5.52
C GLU A 47 -4.42 11.23 -5.58
N VAL A 48 -5.06 10.57 -4.61
CA VAL A 48 -5.09 9.10 -4.57
C VAL A 48 -6.38 8.57 -5.19
N LEU A 49 -7.51 8.92 -4.61
CA LEU A 49 -8.80 8.35 -5.00
C LEU A 49 -9.19 8.61 -6.46
N PRO A 50 -9.02 9.84 -7.01
CA PRO A 50 -9.44 10.09 -8.40
C PRO A 50 -8.56 9.42 -9.45
N LYS A 51 -7.31 9.08 -9.10
CA LYS A 51 -6.30 8.58 -10.07
C LYS A 51 -6.05 7.09 -9.96
N HIS A 52 -6.63 6.43 -8.95
CA HIS A 52 -6.34 5.01 -8.66
C HIS A 52 -7.61 4.28 -8.25
N THR A 53 -7.58 2.96 -8.37
CA THR A 53 -8.60 2.13 -7.75
C THR A 53 -8.16 1.82 -6.31
N VAL A 54 -9.07 2.02 -5.37
CA VAL A 54 -8.79 1.76 -3.95
C VAL A 54 -9.60 0.54 -3.52
N LYS A 55 -8.89 -0.52 -3.08
CA LYS A 55 -9.49 -1.70 -2.46
C LYS A 55 -9.17 -1.70 -0.98
N VAL A 56 -10.16 -2.06 -0.20
CA VAL A 56 -10.10 -2.04 1.26
C VAL A 56 -10.26 -3.45 1.79
N ALA A 57 -9.47 -3.81 2.79
CA ALA A 57 -9.59 -5.09 3.49
C ALA A 57 -10.35 -4.87 4.79
N TRP A 58 -11.42 -5.65 4.96
CA TRP A 58 -12.29 -5.62 6.13
C TRP A 58 -12.17 -6.94 6.87
N LEU A 59 -12.00 -6.86 8.19
CA LEU A 59 -11.98 -8.04 9.05
C LEU A 59 -12.98 -7.80 10.18
N ASP A 60 -14.06 -8.58 10.19
CA ASP A 60 -15.13 -8.47 11.18
C ASP A 60 -15.64 -7.01 11.30
N GLY A 61 -15.81 -6.35 10.18
CA GLY A 61 -16.32 -4.98 10.11
C GLY A 61 -15.30 -3.89 10.37
N GLN A 62 -14.04 -4.24 10.70
CA GLN A 62 -12.97 -3.29 10.90
C GLN A 62 -12.12 -3.15 9.65
N LEU A 63 -11.78 -1.92 9.28
CA LEU A 63 -10.85 -1.67 8.19
C LEU A 63 -9.43 -2.01 8.65
N VAL A 64 -8.81 -3.03 8.03
CA VAL A 64 -7.49 -3.53 8.44
C VAL A 64 -6.42 -3.33 7.39
N GLY A 65 -6.76 -2.82 6.21
CA GLY A 65 -5.77 -2.51 5.19
C GLY A 65 -6.40 -1.90 3.96
N PHE A 66 -5.57 -1.34 3.10
CA PHE A 66 -6.03 -0.89 1.79
C PHE A 66 -4.87 -0.85 0.79
N VAL A 67 -5.22 -0.90 -0.48
CA VAL A 67 -4.28 -0.69 -1.59
C VAL A 67 -4.88 0.33 -2.54
N ALA A 68 -4.05 1.23 -3.04
CA ALA A 68 -4.41 2.16 -4.11
C ALA A 68 -3.47 1.88 -5.28
N ALA A 69 -4.05 1.49 -6.42
CA ALA A 69 -3.27 1.03 -7.57
C ALA A 69 -3.89 1.48 -8.88
N SER A 70 -3.03 1.63 -9.88
CA SER A 70 -3.41 1.78 -11.28
C SER A 70 -3.07 0.48 -12.03
N SER A 71 -3.21 0.51 -13.35
CA SER A 71 -2.84 -0.65 -14.18
C SER A 71 -1.36 -0.96 -14.17
N ASP A 72 -0.50 -0.03 -13.75
CA ASP A 72 0.95 -0.19 -13.79
C ASP A 72 1.68 0.18 -12.48
N SER A 73 0.96 0.67 -11.46
CA SER A 73 1.62 1.12 -10.24
C SER A 73 0.81 0.82 -8.98
N VAL A 74 1.51 0.69 -7.87
CA VAL A 74 0.92 0.67 -6.53
C VAL A 74 1.43 1.92 -5.81
N VAL A 75 0.54 2.86 -5.48
CA VAL A 75 0.95 4.11 -4.84
C VAL A 75 0.78 4.08 -3.33
N GLN A 76 -0.12 3.23 -2.83
CA GLN A 76 -0.31 3.03 -1.39
C GLN A 76 -0.66 1.58 -1.12
N LEU A 77 -0.07 1.00 -0.09
CA LEU A 77 -0.43 -0.31 0.43
C LEU A 77 -0.11 -0.31 1.93
N HIS A 78 -1.14 -0.40 2.74
CA HIS A 78 -1.00 -0.33 4.19
C HIS A 78 -1.85 -1.38 4.87
N VAL A 79 -1.31 -1.94 5.97
CA VAL A 79 -2.00 -2.89 6.84
C VAL A 79 -2.01 -2.30 8.25
N ARG A 80 -3.13 -2.43 8.95
CA ARG A 80 -3.30 -1.91 10.31
C ARG A 80 -2.24 -2.51 11.24
N VAL A 81 -1.63 -1.66 12.06
CA VAL A 81 -0.70 -2.08 13.11
C VAL A 81 -1.40 -3.08 14.03
N GLY A 82 -0.73 -4.19 14.31
CA GLY A 82 -1.32 -5.29 15.07
C GLY A 82 -1.93 -6.39 14.23
N HIS A 83 -2.04 -6.19 12.91
CA HIS A 83 -2.64 -7.17 12.00
C HIS A 83 -1.64 -7.70 10.96
N PHE A 84 -0.33 -7.56 11.22
CA PHE A 84 0.68 -8.07 10.32
C PHE A 84 0.75 -9.60 10.36
N ARG A 85 1.25 -10.20 9.27
CA ARG A 85 1.45 -11.66 9.14
C ARG A 85 0.14 -12.45 9.15
N GLN A 86 -0.96 -11.82 8.76
CA GLN A 86 -2.27 -12.47 8.63
C GLN A 86 -2.70 -12.60 7.16
N GLY A 87 -1.80 -12.32 6.23
CA GLY A 87 -2.07 -12.43 4.80
C GLY A 87 -2.84 -11.25 4.20
N ILE A 88 -3.10 -10.19 4.98
CA ILE A 88 -3.87 -9.05 4.51
C ILE A 88 -3.15 -8.33 3.38
N GLY A 89 -1.87 -7.97 3.60
CA GLY A 89 -1.07 -7.32 2.58
C GLY A 89 -0.91 -8.15 1.32
N SER A 90 -0.74 -9.47 1.50
CA SER A 90 -0.62 -10.39 0.37
C SER A 90 -1.87 -10.43 -0.48
N GLN A 91 -3.05 -10.45 0.13
CA GLN A 91 -4.31 -10.45 -0.63
C GLN A 91 -4.52 -9.12 -1.37
N LEU A 92 -4.19 -8.00 -0.73
CA LEU A 92 -4.28 -6.69 -1.38
C LEU A 92 -3.32 -6.58 -2.56
N LEU A 93 -2.09 -7.05 -2.39
CA LEU A 93 -1.10 -7.02 -3.46
C LEU A 93 -1.47 -7.97 -4.60
N ASP A 94 -1.98 -9.17 -4.28
CA ASP A 94 -2.45 -10.11 -5.29
C ASP A 94 -3.59 -9.51 -6.10
N TRP A 95 -4.49 -8.77 -5.46
CA TRP A 95 -5.54 -8.06 -6.17
C TRP A 95 -4.94 -7.05 -7.15
N ALA A 96 -3.95 -6.26 -6.70
CA ALA A 96 -3.30 -5.27 -7.57
C ALA A 96 -2.60 -5.93 -8.76
N LYS A 97 -1.91 -7.05 -8.54
CA LYS A 97 -1.26 -7.82 -9.60
C LYS A 97 -2.29 -8.33 -10.62
N ALA A 98 -3.40 -8.87 -10.15
CA ALA A 98 -4.44 -9.44 -11.02
C ALA A 98 -5.10 -8.37 -11.88
N HIS A 99 -5.14 -7.13 -11.42
CA HIS A 99 -5.77 -6.01 -12.13
C HIS A 99 -4.75 -5.15 -12.89
N SER A 100 -3.48 -5.55 -12.88
CA SER A 100 -2.43 -4.87 -13.62
C SER A 100 -2.36 -5.36 -15.06
N GLY A 101 -1.59 -4.63 -15.88
CA GLY A 101 -1.29 -5.07 -17.24
C GLY A 101 -0.15 -6.10 -17.33
N GLY A 102 0.26 -6.68 -16.20
CA GLY A 102 1.33 -7.69 -16.15
C GLY A 102 2.63 -7.17 -15.55
N SER A 103 2.69 -5.91 -15.17
CA SER A 103 3.81 -5.35 -14.44
C SER A 103 3.34 -4.23 -13.53
N LEU A 104 4.06 -4.03 -12.43
CA LEU A 104 3.78 -2.98 -11.46
C LEU A 104 5.09 -2.37 -10.99
N TRP A 105 5.08 -1.07 -10.74
CA TRP A 105 6.17 -0.39 -10.05
C TRP A 105 5.63 0.31 -8.81
N LEU A 106 6.52 0.52 -7.84
CA LEU A 106 6.18 1.25 -6.61
C LEU A 106 7.44 1.81 -5.97
N PHE A 107 7.24 2.75 -5.06
CA PHE A 107 8.32 3.26 -4.21
C PHE A 107 8.03 2.91 -2.76
N THR A 108 9.09 2.65 -1.99
CA THR A 108 9.03 2.57 -0.54
C THR A 108 10.28 3.23 0.04
N PHE A 109 10.20 3.68 1.29
CA PHE A 109 11.37 4.27 1.93
C PHE A 109 12.39 3.19 2.28
N ALA A 110 13.68 3.50 2.06
CA ALA A 110 14.76 2.55 2.25
C ALA A 110 14.82 2.01 3.68
N GLN A 111 14.44 2.84 4.66
CA GLN A 111 14.47 2.44 6.07
C GLN A 111 13.26 1.60 6.50
N ASN A 112 12.24 1.46 5.66
CA ASN A 112 11.08 0.62 5.95
C ASN A 112 11.40 -0.83 5.61
N GLN A 113 12.11 -1.53 6.50
CA GLN A 113 12.59 -2.89 6.24
C GLN A 113 11.45 -3.89 6.09
N ARG A 114 10.36 -3.71 6.85
CA ARG A 114 9.19 -4.59 6.75
C ARG A 114 8.59 -4.52 5.34
N ALA A 115 8.40 -3.31 4.82
CA ALA A 115 7.86 -3.14 3.48
C ALA A 115 8.80 -3.72 2.41
N ARG A 116 10.10 -3.45 2.53
CA ARG A 116 11.08 -3.96 1.57
C ARG A 116 11.08 -5.48 1.52
N SER A 117 11.13 -6.12 2.69
CA SER A 117 11.10 -7.58 2.77
C SER A 117 9.80 -8.14 2.20
N PHE A 118 8.68 -7.48 2.47
CA PHE A 118 7.38 -7.89 1.95
C PHE A 118 7.36 -7.87 0.42
N TYR A 119 7.78 -6.77 -0.20
CA TYR A 119 7.77 -6.67 -1.66
C TYR A 119 8.74 -7.65 -2.31
N GLU A 120 9.93 -7.83 -1.74
CA GLU A 120 10.91 -8.78 -2.26
C GLU A 120 10.39 -10.21 -2.17
N HIS A 121 9.71 -10.54 -1.09
CA HIS A 121 9.08 -11.86 -0.93
C HIS A 121 8.00 -12.10 -2.00
N HIS A 122 7.33 -11.05 -2.46
CA HIS A 122 6.27 -11.13 -3.45
C HIS A 122 6.76 -10.93 -4.89
N GLY A 123 8.05 -11.06 -5.13
CA GLY A 123 8.62 -11.07 -6.48
C GLY A 123 8.99 -9.71 -7.03
N PHE A 124 8.93 -8.66 -6.23
CA PHE A 124 9.40 -7.33 -6.64
C PHE A 124 10.92 -7.24 -6.48
N ARG A 125 11.56 -6.51 -7.38
CA ARG A 125 13.01 -6.28 -7.36
C ARG A 125 13.30 -4.81 -7.19
N ALA A 126 14.28 -4.48 -6.35
CA ALA A 126 14.79 -3.13 -6.22
C ALA A 126 15.56 -2.77 -7.50
N VAL A 127 15.13 -1.74 -8.21
CA VAL A 127 15.72 -1.36 -9.50
C VAL A 127 16.39 0.00 -9.46
N ALA A 128 16.09 0.85 -8.48
CA ALA A 128 16.69 2.16 -8.36
C ALA A 128 16.62 2.63 -6.91
N PHE A 129 17.65 3.36 -6.49
CA PHE A 129 17.71 4.00 -5.18
C PHE A 129 17.74 5.49 -5.39
N GLY A 130 16.93 6.22 -4.64
CA GLY A 130 16.80 7.65 -4.79
C GLY A 130 16.56 8.35 -3.47
N PHE A 131 16.04 9.56 -3.56
CA PHE A 131 15.79 10.40 -2.40
C PHE A 131 14.49 11.15 -2.61
N GLU A 132 13.60 11.07 -1.62
CA GLU A 132 12.30 11.73 -1.66
C GLU A 132 12.45 13.08 -0.93
N PRO A 133 12.32 14.22 -1.65
CA PRO A 133 12.65 15.52 -1.07
C PRO A 133 11.63 16.05 -0.06
N THR A 134 10.35 15.67 -0.16
CA THR A 134 9.32 16.12 0.77
C THR A 134 9.60 15.60 2.18
N TRP A 135 9.96 14.31 2.28
CA TRP A 135 10.25 13.66 3.56
C TRP A 135 11.74 13.67 3.89
N GLN A 136 12.60 14.03 2.92
CA GLN A 136 14.06 14.01 3.05
C GLN A 136 14.57 12.62 3.48
N LEU A 137 14.05 11.59 2.83
CA LEU A 137 14.37 10.20 3.11
C LEU A 137 14.79 9.49 1.84
N ALA A 138 15.75 8.57 1.97
CA ALA A 138 16.12 7.68 0.86
C ALA A 138 14.94 6.79 0.51
N ASP A 139 14.70 6.59 -0.77
CA ASP A 139 13.65 5.70 -1.25
C ASP A 139 14.21 4.64 -2.20
N VAL A 140 13.39 3.64 -2.49
CA VAL A 140 13.72 2.52 -3.37
C VAL A 140 12.57 2.33 -4.33
N ARG A 141 12.87 2.27 -5.62
CA ARG A 141 11.90 1.87 -6.63
C ARG A 141 11.96 0.36 -6.81
N TYR A 142 10.80 -0.26 -6.69
CA TYR A 142 10.61 -1.69 -6.92
C TYR A 142 9.80 -1.92 -8.17
N GLU A 143 10.10 -3.02 -8.88
CA GLU A 143 9.34 -3.44 -10.05
C GLU A 143 9.05 -4.93 -9.99
N TRP A 144 7.86 -5.29 -10.46
CA TRP A 144 7.42 -6.66 -10.62
C TRP A 144 6.89 -6.84 -12.03
N THR A 145 7.22 -7.96 -12.65
CA THR A 145 6.69 -8.36 -13.96
C THR A 145 6.18 -9.79 -13.83
N GLN A 146 4.99 -10.02 -14.37
CA GLN A 146 4.38 -11.34 -14.36
C GLN A 146 5.27 -12.33 -15.12
N SER A 147 5.54 -13.48 -14.51
CA SER A 147 6.36 -14.51 -15.11
C SER A 147 5.54 -15.30 -16.13
N ARG A 148 6.24 -16.06 -17.01
CA ARG A 148 5.55 -16.94 -17.97
C ARG A 148 4.72 -18.01 -17.27
N HIS A 149 5.15 -18.48 -16.11
CA HIS A 149 4.41 -19.48 -15.33
C HIS A 149 3.09 -18.94 -14.83
N GLU A 150 3.03 -17.65 -14.54
CA GLU A 150 1.81 -17.00 -14.06
C GLU A 150 0.81 -16.73 -15.19
N LEU A 151 1.25 -16.79 -16.44
CA LEU A 151 0.41 -16.56 -17.62
C LEU A 151 -0.34 -17.80 -18.09
N VAL A 152 -0.01 -18.94 -17.56
CA VAL A 152 -0.58 -20.23 -17.99
C VAL A 152 -1.79 -20.62 -17.18
#